data_e8059905da92ac5c82312c6243100f3e
#
_entry.id   e8059905da92ac5c82312c6243100f3e
#
_cell.length_a   1.000
_cell.length_b   1.000
_cell.length_c   1.000
_cell.angle_alpha   90.00
_cell.angle_beta   90.00
_cell.angle_gamma   90.00
#
_symmetry.space_group_name_H-M   'P 1'
#
loop_
_entity.id
_entity.type
_entity.pdbx_description
1 polymer ?
#
loop_
_entity_poly.entity_id
_entity_poly.type
_entity_poly.pdbx_seq_one_letter_code
_entity_poly.pdbx_strand_id
1 'polypeptide(L)'
;MKISFRHGWAMLSAAVLSLTALPLSAVSSVTSLSAAAAAAPVVENLDRGIVAIKSGNGMLVSWRFLASDPTGTEFRLYRDDQLLMTSKGDEATCFYDESGSAASRYRVDSLVNGTVQTTSTCSLISGTDYFQIPMDVPTASDCTYSPNDCSVGDVDGDGVYELFVKWDPSNSKDNSQKGKTGNVYIDCYKLTGEKLWRIDM
;
A
#
# COMPACT_ATOMS: atom_id res chain seq x y z
N MET A 1 3.28 55.64 17.14
CA MET A 1 4.73 55.63 17.39
C MET A 1 5.42 55.21 16.10
N LYS A 2 5.95 56.23 15.36
CA LYS A 2 6.60 56.06 14.05
C LYS A 2 8.11 55.98 14.29
N ILE A 3 8.74 54.89 13.86
CA ILE A 3 10.21 54.76 13.86
C ILE A 3 10.69 54.87 12.41
N SER A 4 11.45 55.95 12.15
CA SER A 4 12.11 56.23 10.88
C SER A 4 13.52 55.70 10.92
N PHE A 5 13.95 54.92 9.92
CA PHE A 5 15.34 54.56 9.71
C PHE A 5 15.96 55.35 8.57
N ARG A 6 17.01 56.09 8.92
CA ARG A 6 17.81 56.93 8.01
C ARG A 6 18.83 56.07 7.26
N HIS A 7 18.95 56.35 5.97
CA HIS A 7 19.97 55.80 5.08
C HIS A 7 21.33 56.42 5.39
N GLY A 8 22.34 55.61 5.60
CA GLY A 8 23.75 56.02 5.63
C GLY A 8 24.48 55.43 4.41
N TRP A 9 24.89 56.32 3.53
CA TRP A 9 25.77 55.97 2.40
C TRP A 9 27.22 56.04 2.90
N ALA A 10 27.99 54.93 2.74
CA ALA A 10 29.44 54.91 2.86
C ALA A 10 30.05 54.65 1.51
N MET A 11 30.72 55.67 0.97
CA MET A 11 31.62 55.54 -0.19
C MET A 11 32.87 54.77 0.22
N LEU A 12 33.24 53.70 -0.50
CA LEU A 12 34.56 53.08 -0.38
C LEU A 12 35.28 53.14 -1.72
N SER A 13 36.45 53.70 -1.67
CA SER A 13 37.37 54.03 -2.78
C SER A 13 37.90 52.79 -3.47
N ALA A 14 37.97 52.81 -4.80
CA ALA A 14 38.58 51.80 -5.64
C ALA A 14 40.12 51.85 -5.55
N ALA A 15 40.72 50.75 -5.17
CA ALA A 15 42.16 50.48 -5.40
C ALA A 15 42.31 49.49 -6.56
N VAL A 16 42.88 50.00 -7.66
CA VAL A 16 43.20 49.17 -8.83
C VAL A 16 44.51 48.40 -8.53
N LEU A 17 44.42 47.09 -8.36
CA LEU A 17 45.61 46.24 -8.40
C LEU A 17 45.61 45.48 -9.73
N SER A 18 46.57 45.83 -10.59
CA SER A 18 46.87 45.10 -11.82
C SER A 18 47.63 43.84 -11.48
N LEU A 19 46.95 42.67 -11.61
CA LEU A 19 47.57 41.36 -11.49
C LEU A 19 47.72 40.76 -12.88
N THR A 20 48.93 40.50 -13.29
CA THR A 20 49.34 39.85 -14.55
C THR A 20 48.79 38.45 -14.63
N ALA A 21 48.04 38.17 -15.69
CA ALA A 21 47.48 36.84 -15.96
C ALA A 21 48.59 35.85 -16.38
N LEU A 22 48.75 34.80 -15.60
CA LEU A 22 49.37 33.54 -16.05
C LEU A 22 48.28 32.59 -16.57
N PRO A 23 48.48 31.92 -17.70
CA PRO A 23 47.48 30.95 -18.17
C PRO A 23 47.62 29.66 -17.36
N LEU A 24 46.72 29.48 -16.38
CA LEU A 24 46.57 28.20 -15.68
C LEU A 24 45.58 27.37 -16.48
N SER A 25 46.12 26.49 -17.33
CA SER A 25 45.33 25.45 -17.98
C SER A 25 44.91 24.41 -16.95
N ALA A 26 43.89 24.70 -16.13
CA ALA A 26 43.27 23.74 -15.29
C ALA A 26 42.24 22.95 -16.15
N VAL A 27 42.67 21.78 -16.61
CA VAL A 27 41.73 20.78 -17.11
C VAL A 27 40.89 20.31 -15.91
N SER A 28 39.75 20.93 -15.72
CA SER A 28 38.73 20.41 -14.81
C SER A 28 38.05 19.22 -15.50
N SER A 29 38.58 18.02 -15.25
CA SER A 29 37.83 16.79 -15.49
C SER A 29 36.65 16.78 -14.50
N VAL A 30 35.53 17.31 -14.97
CA VAL A 30 34.27 17.11 -14.28
C VAL A 30 33.90 15.65 -14.48
N THR A 31 34.32 14.80 -13.52
CA THR A 31 33.73 13.48 -13.38
C THR A 31 32.27 13.69 -13.04
N SER A 32 31.39 13.58 -14.04
CA SER A 32 29.97 13.45 -13.83
C SER A 32 29.77 12.20 -12.96
N LEU A 33 29.52 12.38 -11.67
CA LEU A 33 28.95 11.36 -10.83
C LEU A 33 27.58 11.07 -11.43
N SER A 34 27.53 10.05 -12.29
CA SER A 34 26.25 9.46 -12.69
C SER A 34 25.64 8.92 -11.40
N ALA A 35 24.64 9.59 -10.87
CA ALA A 35 23.82 9.03 -9.81
C ALA A 35 23.27 7.71 -10.39
N ALA A 36 23.73 6.57 -9.82
CA ALA A 36 23.14 5.30 -10.15
C ALA A 36 21.62 5.46 -9.89
N ALA A 37 20.83 5.28 -10.94
CA ALA A 37 19.38 5.26 -10.77
C ALA A 37 19.09 4.22 -9.69
N ALA A 38 18.40 4.62 -8.61
CA ALA A 38 17.98 3.69 -7.58
C ALA A 38 17.19 2.58 -8.30
N ALA A 39 17.57 1.34 -8.05
CA ALA A 39 16.82 0.22 -8.59
C ALA A 39 15.35 0.39 -8.17
N ALA A 40 14.43 0.23 -9.12
CA ALA A 40 13.02 0.26 -8.80
C ALA A 40 12.75 -0.75 -7.68
N PRO A 41 11.94 -0.39 -6.68
CA PRO A 41 11.62 -1.32 -5.61
C PRO A 41 10.98 -2.57 -6.21
N VAL A 42 11.42 -3.74 -5.74
CA VAL A 42 10.75 -5.00 -6.08
C VAL A 42 9.43 -5.00 -5.30
N VAL A 43 8.33 -4.94 -6.03
CA VAL A 43 6.97 -4.96 -5.46
C VAL A 43 6.19 -6.10 -6.09
N GLU A 44 5.24 -6.65 -5.35
CA GLU A 44 4.30 -7.64 -5.86
C GLU A 44 3.44 -7.02 -6.97
N ASN A 45 3.10 -7.84 -7.96
CA ASN A 45 2.22 -7.42 -9.06
C ASN A 45 0.75 -7.60 -8.66
N LEU A 46 0.31 -6.78 -7.72
CA LEU A 46 -1.03 -6.86 -7.15
C LEU A 46 -2.10 -6.28 -8.07
N ASP A 47 -3.30 -6.79 -7.94
CA ASP A 47 -4.52 -6.19 -8.46
C ASP A 47 -4.94 -4.93 -7.67
N ARG A 48 -6.03 -4.27 -8.03
CA ARG A 48 -6.56 -3.11 -7.27
C ARG A 48 -7.15 -3.48 -5.92
N GLY A 49 -7.39 -4.75 -5.64
CA GLY A 49 -7.97 -5.22 -4.38
C GLY A 49 -9.25 -4.48 -4.02
N ILE A 50 -10.15 -4.31 -4.98
CA ILE A 50 -11.40 -3.60 -4.74
C ILE A 50 -12.25 -4.44 -3.80
N VAL A 51 -12.66 -3.84 -2.69
CA VAL A 51 -13.59 -4.45 -1.73
C VAL A 51 -14.78 -3.52 -1.50
N ALA A 52 -15.94 -4.11 -1.25
CA ALA A 52 -17.14 -3.39 -0.88
C ALA A 52 -17.79 -4.08 0.33
N ILE A 53 -17.96 -3.37 1.42
CA ILE A 53 -18.61 -3.87 2.61
C ILE A 53 -19.82 -3.00 2.98
N LYS A 54 -20.81 -3.60 3.61
CA LYS A 54 -21.94 -2.84 4.16
C LYS A 54 -21.44 -1.87 5.22
N SER A 55 -21.87 -0.63 5.11
CA SER A 55 -21.61 0.42 6.11
C SER A 55 -22.89 1.24 6.28
N GLY A 56 -23.48 1.23 7.46
CA GLY A 56 -24.77 1.85 7.66
C GLY A 56 -25.84 1.33 6.70
N ASN A 57 -26.43 2.23 5.91
CA ASN A 57 -27.46 1.88 4.92
C ASN A 57 -26.91 1.67 3.50
N GLY A 58 -25.61 1.95 3.28
CA GLY A 58 -24.94 1.87 1.99
C GLY A 58 -23.76 0.91 2.00
N MET A 59 -22.85 1.13 1.07
CA MET A 59 -21.63 0.35 0.90
C MET A 59 -20.39 1.25 1.00
N LEU A 60 -19.39 0.82 1.77
CA LEU A 60 -18.06 1.40 1.73
C LEU A 60 -17.23 0.61 0.71
N VAL A 61 -16.81 1.29 -0.33
CA VAL A 61 -15.97 0.73 -1.39
C VAL A 61 -14.56 1.27 -1.24
N SER A 62 -13.55 0.41 -1.30
CA SER A 62 -12.15 0.82 -1.26
C SER A 62 -11.29 0.05 -2.25
N TRP A 63 -10.15 0.63 -2.65
CA TRP A 63 -9.18 0.01 -3.57
C TRP A 63 -7.77 0.45 -3.23
N ARG A 64 -6.78 -0.20 -3.83
CA ARG A 64 -5.37 0.10 -3.62
C ARG A 64 -4.88 1.20 -4.57
N PHE A 65 -4.05 2.10 -4.05
CA PHE A 65 -3.05 2.82 -4.81
C PHE A 65 -1.78 1.95 -4.84
N LEU A 66 -1.32 1.57 -6.02
CA LEU A 66 -0.17 0.68 -6.18
C LEU A 66 1.13 1.48 -6.26
N ALA A 67 2.22 0.92 -5.73
CA ALA A 67 3.54 1.53 -5.83
C ALA A 67 4.03 1.69 -7.30
N SER A 68 3.43 0.94 -8.22
CA SER A 68 3.68 1.04 -9.67
C SER A 68 2.86 2.12 -10.37
N ASP A 69 1.89 2.76 -9.69
CA ASP A 69 1.08 3.80 -10.30
C ASP A 69 1.91 5.05 -10.57
N PRO A 70 1.86 5.61 -11.79
CA PRO A 70 2.51 6.88 -12.09
C PRO A 70 1.97 8.03 -11.23
N THR A 71 2.81 9.02 -10.98
CA THR A 71 2.37 10.28 -10.36
C THR A 71 1.25 10.91 -11.19
N GLY A 72 0.18 11.33 -10.51
CA GLY A 72 -0.99 11.92 -11.16
C GLY A 72 -1.98 10.90 -11.72
N THR A 73 -1.87 9.62 -11.32
CA THR A 73 -2.91 8.63 -11.60
C THR A 73 -4.26 9.11 -11.04
N GLU A 74 -5.29 9.03 -11.84
CA GLU A 74 -6.68 9.29 -11.46
C GLU A 74 -7.43 7.97 -11.38
N PHE A 75 -8.48 7.92 -10.53
CA PHE A 75 -9.36 6.77 -10.43
C PHE A 75 -10.80 7.19 -10.73
N ARG A 76 -11.53 6.33 -11.44
CA ARG A 76 -12.97 6.46 -11.62
C ARG A 76 -13.67 5.23 -11.07
N LEU A 77 -14.50 5.45 -10.06
CA LEU A 77 -15.33 4.40 -9.48
C LEU A 77 -16.69 4.39 -10.15
N TYR A 78 -17.14 3.20 -10.53
CA TYR A 78 -18.45 2.97 -11.11
C TYR A 78 -19.23 1.95 -10.27
N ARG A 79 -20.54 2.13 -10.20
CA ARG A 79 -21.53 1.13 -9.80
C ARG A 79 -22.46 0.86 -10.96
N ASP A 80 -22.63 -0.40 -11.36
CA ASP A 80 -23.52 -0.82 -12.44
C ASP A 80 -23.37 0.07 -13.70
N ASP A 81 -22.10 0.38 -14.08
CA ASP A 81 -21.68 1.27 -15.17
C ASP A 81 -21.98 2.77 -14.97
N GLN A 82 -22.61 3.16 -13.87
CA GLN A 82 -22.79 4.56 -13.51
C GLN A 82 -21.52 5.08 -12.79
N LEU A 83 -20.94 6.17 -13.28
CA LEU A 83 -19.83 6.88 -12.63
C LEU A 83 -20.33 7.46 -11.29
N LEU A 84 -19.67 7.07 -10.19
CA LEU A 84 -19.96 7.58 -8.85
C LEU A 84 -19.01 8.70 -8.44
N MET A 85 -17.70 8.50 -8.69
CA MET A 85 -16.69 9.49 -8.33
C MET A 85 -15.47 9.41 -9.26
N THR A 86 -14.71 10.49 -9.25
CA THR A 86 -13.34 10.56 -9.78
C THR A 86 -12.45 11.09 -8.68
N SER A 87 -11.33 10.42 -8.39
CA SER A 87 -10.29 10.89 -7.45
C SER A 87 -8.93 10.87 -8.11
N LYS A 88 -8.02 11.71 -7.59
CA LYS A 88 -6.60 11.71 -7.98
C LYS A 88 -5.78 10.85 -7.02
N GLY A 89 -4.54 10.53 -7.42
CA GLY A 89 -3.68 9.66 -6.63
C GLY A 89 -3.24 10.20 -5.26
N ASP A 90 -3.43 11.47 -4.99
CA ASP A 90 -3.21 12.13 -3.70
C ASP A 90 -4.49 12.27 -2.85
N GLU A 91 -5.61 11.78 -3.35
CA GLU A 91 -6.90 11.77 -2.70
C GLU A 91 -7.24 10.36 -2.16
N ALA A 92 -8.38 10.27 -1.47
CA ALA A 92 -8.85 9.01 -0.90
C ALA A 92 -9.15 7.95 -1.99
N THR A 93 -8.73 6.73 -1.76
CA THR A 93 -9.07 5.54 -2.55
C THR A 93 -10.21 4.75 -1.90
N CYS A 94 -11.19 5.47 -1.38
CA CYS A 94 -12.43 4.90 -0.84
C CYS A 94 -13.61 5.84 -1.10
N PHE A 95 -14.81 5.26 -1.12
CA PHE A 95 -16.05 5.99 -1.35
C PHE A 95 -17.20 5.33 -0.60
N TYR A 96 -18.02 6.13 0.04
CA TYR A 96 -19.28 5.67 0.63
C TYR A 96 -20.42 5.85 -0.35
N ASP A 97 -20.96 4.75 -0.83
CA ASP A 97 -22.08 4.71 -1.75
C ASP A 97 -23.40 4.48 -0.98
N GLU A 98 -24.12 5.57 -0.70
CA GLU A 98 -25.38 5.53 0.05
C GLU A 98 -26.45 4.65 -0.59
N SER A 99 -26.42 4.52 -1.92
CA SER A 99 -27.39 3.75 -2.69
C SER A 99 -26.91 2.36 -3.06
N GLY A 100 -25.68 1.99 -2.63
CA GLY A 100 -25.07 0.70 -2.88
C GLY A 100 -25.70 -0.42 -2.07
N SER A 101 -25.57 -1.64 -2.57
CA SER A 101 -26.01 -2.87 -1.91
C SER A 101 -25.06 -4.02 -2.20
N ALA A 102 -25.19 -5.14 -1.50
CA ALA A 102 -24.43 -6.35 -1.77
C ALA A 102 -24.67 -6.95 -3.18
N ALA A 103 -25.71 -6.51 -3.88
CA ALA A 103 -25.99 -6.92 -5.26
C ALA A 103 -25.38 -5.97 -6.31
N SER A 104 -24.81 -4.84 -5.88
CA SER A 104 -24.18 -3.86 -6.78
C SER A 104 -22.89 -4.42 -7.37
N ARG A 105 -22.54 -3.98 -8.57
CA ARG A 105 -21.27 -4.31 -9.24
C ARG A 105 -20.40 -3.08 -9.28
N TYR A 106 -19.25 -3.13 -8.61
CA TYR A 106 -18.29 -2.04 -8.58
C TYR A 106 -17.12 -2.32 -9.50
N ARG A 107 -16.65 -1.25 -10.13
CA ARG A 107 -15.49 -1.25 -11.03
C ARG A 107 -14.69 0.04 -10.81
N VAL A 108 -13.37 -0.08 -10.85
CA VAL A 108 -12.45 1.06 -10.82
C VAL A 108 -11.60 1.05 -12.09
N ASP A 109 -11.61 2.17 -12.79
CA ASP A 109 -10.67 2.46 -13.87
C ASP A 109 -9.54 3.33 -13.31
N SER A 110 -8.27 3.00 -13.58
CA SER A 110 -7.15 3.90 -13.36
C SER A 110 -6.80 4.62 -14.65
N LEU A 111 -6.51 5.93 -14.56
CA LEU A 111 -6.21 6.75 -15.72
C LEU A 111 -4.91 7.53 -15.52
N VAL A 112 -4.18 7.70 -16.62
CA VAL A 112 -3.02 8.61 -16.69
C VAL A 112 -3.27 9.56 -17.87
N ASN A 113 -3.22 10.86 -17.61
CA ASN A 113 -3.51 11.90 -18.61
C ASN A 113 -4.85 11.68 -19.33
N GLY A 114 -5.88 11.26 -18.58
CA GLY A 114 -7.22 11.00 -19.12
C GLY A 114 -7.39 9.69 -19.89
N THR A 115 -6.32 8.90 -20.07
CA THR A 115 -6.36 7.61 -20.77
C THR A 115 -6.43 6.48 -19.75
N VAL A 116 -7.41 5.58 -19.90
CA VAL A 116 -7.56 4.39 -19.04
C VAL A 116 -6.36 3.47 -19.23
N GLN A 117 -5.70 3.12 -18.14
CA GLN A 117 -4.57 2.20 -18.09
C GLN A 117 -5.02 0.80 -17.67
N THR A 118 -5.83 0.72 -16.61
CA THR A 118 -6.36 -0.55 -16.11
C THR A 118 -7.83 -0.40 -15.75
N THR A 119 -8.55 -1.49 -15.86
CA THR A 119 -9.93 -1.65 -15.37
C THR A 119 -9.96 -2.85 -14.44
N SER A 120 -10.44 -2.66 -13.23
CA SER A 120 -10.54 -3.71 -12.22
C SER A 120 -11.97 -3.78 -11.69
N THR A 121 -12.46 -4.99 -11.48
CA THR A 121 -13.79 -5.24 -10.92
C THR A 121 -13.70 -5.69 -9.47
N CYS A 122 -14.69 -5.34 -8.66
CA CYS A 122 -14.79 -5.78 -7.27
C CYS A 122 -15.19 -7.25 -7.22
N SER A 123 -14.34 -8.09 -6.66
CA SER A 123 -14.60 -9.52 -6.43
C SER A 123 -15.07 -9.81 -4.99
N LEU A 124 -14.79 -8.92 -4.04
CA LEU A 124 -15.10 -9.07 -2.62
C LEU A 124 -16.19 -8.10 -2.19
N ILE A 125 -17.44 -8.56 -2.20
CA ILE A 125 -18.59 -7.78 -1.75
C ILE A 125 -19.25 -8.50 -0.57
N SER A 126 -19.44 -7.78 0.54
CA SER A 126 -20.13 -8.30 1.74
C SER A 126 -21.35 -7.50 2.10
N GLY A 127 -22.46 -8.19 2.37
CA GLY A 127 -23.68 -7.61 2.94
C GLY A 127 -23.58 -7.33 4.45
N THR A 128 -22.42 -7.57 5.06
CA THR A 128 -22.07 -7.22 6.44
C THR A 128 -20.90 -6.23 6.45
N ASP A 129 -20.59 -5.69 7.60
CA ASP A 129 -19.48 -4.75 7.82
C ASP A 129 -18.11 -5.44 7.91
N TYR A 130 -18.06 -6.74 7.65
CA TYR A 130 -16.84 -7.57 7.64
C TYR A 130 -16.92 -8.67 6.58
N PHE A 131 -15.76 -9.25 6.26
CA PHE A 131 -15.65 -10.55 5.56
C PHE A 131 -15.39 -11.65 6.57
N GLN A 132 -16.13 -12.73 6.45
CA GLN A 132 -15.91 -13.94 7.23
C GLN A 132 -15.19 -14.96 6.38
N ILE A 133 -13.98 -15.34 6.82
CA ILE A 133 -13.16 -16.35 6.14
C ILE A 133 -13.22 -17.63 6.97
N PRO A 134 -13.86 -18.70 6.48
CA PRO A 134 -13.87 -19.98 7.19
C PRO A 134 -12.46 -20.58 7.22
N MET A 135 -12.07 -21.12 8.38
CA MET A 135 -10.74 -21.71 8.58
C MET A 135 -10.84 -23.12 9.14
N ASP A 136 -9.87 -23.96 8.77
CA ASP A 136 -9.73 -25.34 9.24
C ASP A 136 -8.86 -25.38 10.50
N VAL A 137 -9.51 -25.35 11.68
CA VAL A 137 -8.83 -25.33 12.98
C VAL A 137 -8.04 -26.62 13.19
N PRO A 138 -6.73 -26.56 13.52
CA PRO A 138 -5.96 -27.75 13.84
C PRO A 138 -6.54 -28.49 15.05
N THR A 139 -6.35 -29.80 15.08
CA THR A 139 -6.79 -30.65 16.19
C THR A 139 -5.60 -31.37 16.82
N ALA A 140 -5.60 -31.47 18.16
CA ALA A 140 -4.64 -32.25 18.93
C ALA A 140 -5.36 -32.91 20.13
N SER A 141 -4.72 -33.90 20.71
CA SER A 141 -5.27 -34.65 21.86
C SER A 141 -5.07 -33.92 23.20
N ASP A 142 -4.09 -33.03 23.27
CA ASP A 142 -3.60 -32.41 24.51
C ASP A 142 -3.70 -30.90 24.56
N CYS A 143 -4.18 -30.28 23.48
CA CYS A 143 -4.45 -28.84 23.41
C CYS A 143 -5.54 -28.51 22.38
N THR A 144 -6.04 -27.29 22.44
CA THR A 144 -6.89 -26.67 21.41
C THR A 144 -6.11 -25.57 20.70
N TYR A 145 -6.60 -25.11 19.57
CA TYR A 145 -5.94 -24.06 18.78
C TYR A 145 -6.83 -22.85 18.63
N SER A 146 -6.20 -21.69 18.60
CA SER A 146 -6.82 -20.43 18.21
C SER A 146 -5.96 -19.70 17.18
N PRO A 147 -6.57 -18.98 16.23
CA PRO A 147 -5.80 -18.10 15.35
C PRO A 147 -5.19 -16.97 16.18
N ASN A 148 -3.94 -16.63 15.88
CA ASN A 148 -3.21 -15.55 16.53
C ASN A 148 -2.80 -14.52 15.47
N ASP A 149 -1.49 -14.36 15.23
CA ASP A 149 -0.99 -13.40 14.25
C ASP A 149 -1.36 -13.81 12.83
N CYS A 150 -1.64 -12.80 12.00
CA CYS A 150 -1.92 -12.99 10.58
C CYS A 150 -1.06 -12.01 9.76
N SER A 151 -0.55 -12.48 8.63
CA SER A 151 0.08 -11.65 7.62
C SER A 151 -0.52 -11.94 6.26
N VAL A 152 -0.13 -11.18 5.24
CA VAL A 152 -0.62 -11.33 3.87
C VAL A 152 0.53 -11.36 2.88
N GLY A 153 0.33 -11.98 1.73
CA GLY A 153 1.23 -12.00 0.60
C GLY A 153 0.57 -12.68 -0.58
N ASP A 154 0.99 -12.35 -1.79
CA ASP A 154 0.57 -13.00 -3.03
C ASP A 154 1.46 -14.22 -3.26
N VAL A 155 1.02 -15.40 -2.84
CA VAL A 155 1.84 -16.62 -2.81
C VAL A 155 1.77 -17.41 -4.11
N ASP A 156 0.71 -17.27 -4.88
CA ASP A 156 0.54 -17.98 -6.16
C ASP A 156 0.69 -17.04 -7.39
N GLY A 157 0.92 -15.75 -7.17
CA GLY A 157 1.22 -14.76 -8.20
C GLY A 157 -0.01 -14.31 -8.99
N ASP A 158 -1.22 -14.49 -8.43
CA ASP A 158 -2.47 -14.11 -9.12
C ASP A 158 -2.85 -12.64 -8.90
N GLY A 159 -2.09 -11.90 -8.06
CA GLY A 159 -2.30 -10.50 -7.74
C GLY A 159 -3.25 -10.26 -6.57
N VAL A 160 -3.81 -11.32 -5.98
CA VAL A 160 -4.67 -11.27 -4.79
C VAL A 160 -3.88 -11.75 -3.58
N TYR A 161 -4.08 -11.13 -2.43
CA TYR A 161 -3.41 -11.58 -1.21
C TYR A 161 -4.04 -12.84 -0.64
N GLU A 162 -3.20 -13.80 -0.27
CA GLU A 162 -3.50 -14.86 0.67
C GLU A 162 -3.24 -14.41 2.11
N LEU A 163 -3.87 -15.11 3.04
CA LEU A 163 -3.72 -14.94 4.47
C LEU A 163 -2.82 -16.03 5.04
N PHE A 164 -1.76 -15.62 5.74
CA PHE A 164 -0.94 -16.53 6.55
C PHE A 164 -1.39 -16.44 8.00
N VAL A 165 -1.93 -17.51 8.53
CA VAL A 165 -2.51 -17.56 9.86
C VAL A 165 -1.67 -18.47 10.75
N LYS A 166 -1.13 -17.90 11.81
CA LYS A 166 -0.47 -18.66 12.87
C LYS A 166 -1.51 -19.22 13.83
N TRP A 167 -1.42 -20.51 14.11
CA TRP A 167 -2.24 -21.21 15.08
C TRP A 167 -1.47 -21.42 16.38
N ASP A 168 -1.94 -20.83 17.47
CA ASP A 168 -1.35 -21.01 18.78
C ASP A 168 -2.06 -22.15 19.55
N PRO A 169 -1.29 -23.13 20.11
CA PRO A 169 -1.84 -24.12 20.99
C PRO A 169 -2.18 -23.51 22.35
N SER A 170 -3.29 -23.93 22.95
CA SER A 170 -3.76 -23.43 24.26
C SER A 170 -2.80 -23.69 25.44
N ASN A 171 -1.84 -24.61 25.26
CA ASN A 171 -0.78 -24.91 26.22
C ASN A 171 0.57 -24.26 25.86
N SER A 172 0.56 -23.24 24.96
CA SER A 172 1.77 -22.50 24.60
C SER A 172 2.42 -21.88 25.85
N LYS A 173 3.75 -21.82 25.85
CA LYS A 173 4.55 -21.26 26.93
C LYS A 173 5.66 -20.40 26.37
N ASP A 174 6.04 -19.39 27.15
CA ASP A 174 7.27 -18.66 26.88
C ASP A 174 8.49 -19.60 26.96
N ASN A 175 9.54 -19.33 26.17
CA ASN A 175 10.76 -20.12 26.12
C ASN A 175 11.52 -20.17 27.47
N SER A 176 11.21 -19.27 28.40
CA SER A 176 11.72 -19.28 29.79
C SER A 176 11.01 -20.31 30.70
N GLN A 177 9.88 -20.85 30.28
CA GLN A 177 9.04 -21.77 31.05
C GLN A 177 9.31 -23.21 30.65
N LYS A 178 9.42 -24.10 31.66
CA LYS A 178 9.56 -25.54 31.42
C LYS A 178 8.20 -26.17 31.06
N GLY A 179 8.23 -27.17 30.17
CA GLY A 179 7.09 -28.00 29.83
C GLY A 179 7.01 -28.27 28.33
N LYS A 180 6.02 -29.08 27.95
CA LYS A 180 5.68 -29.32 26.56
C LYS A 180 4.62 -28.32 26.11
N THR A 181 4.70 -27.91 24.84
CA THR A 181 3.66 -27.17 24.15
C THR A 181 3.17 -28.01 22.97
N GLY A 182 1.97 -27.77 22.49
CA GLY A 182 1.53 -28.26 21.21
C GLY A 182 2.37 -27.65 20.09
N ASN A 183 2.33 -28.26 18.90
CA ASN A 183 2.99 -27.71 17.74
C ASN A 183 2.34 -26.38 17.33
N VAL A 184 3.13 -25.44 16.81
CA VAL A 184 2.61 -24.23 16.17
C VAL A 184 2.41 -24.56 14.69
N TYR A 185 1.27 -24.16 14.14
CA TYR A 185 1.01 -24.31 12.71
C TYR A 185 0.94 -22.92 12.04
N ILE A 186 1.34 -22.90 10.78
CA ILE A 186 1.10 -21.76 9.88
C ILE A 186 0.30 -22.27 8.71
N ASP A 187 -0.89 -21.73 8.52
CA ASP A 187 -1.75 -22.01 7.38
C ASP A 187 -1.73 -20.87 6.39
N CYS A 188 -1.88 -21.21 5.12
CA CYS A 188 -2.16 -20.26 4.05
C CYS A 188 -3.57 -20.45 3.52
N TYR A 189 -4.34 -19.38 3.44
CA TYR A 189 -5.73 -19.39 2.97
C TYR A 189 -5.95 -18.37 1.88
N LYS A 190 -6.72 -18.74 0.86
CA LYS A 190 -7.39 -17.77 0.00
C LYS A 190 -8.48 -17.03 0.76
N LEU A 191 -8.86 -15.84 0.30
CA LEU A 191 -9.96 -15.06 0.90
C LEU A 191 -11.32 -15.78 0.83
N THR A 192 -11.44 -16.84 0.02
CA THR A 192 -12.60 -17.74 -0.04
C THR A 192 -12.67 -18.72 1.13
N GLY A 193 -11.59 -18.86 1.90
CA GLY A 193 -11.44 -19.89 2.94
C GLY A 193 -10.81 -21.18 2.44
N GLU A 194 -10.43 -21.26 1.16
CA GLU A 194 -9.64 -22.40 0.64
C GLU A 194 -8.26 -22.41 1.29
N LYS A 195 -7.92 -23.50 1.97
CA LYS A 195 -6.60 -23.71 2.55
C LYS A 195 -5.65 -24.25 1.49
N LEU A 196 -4.61 -23.49 1.17
CA LEU A 196 -3.59 -23.89 0.20
C LEU A 196 -2.60 -24.90 0.81
N TRP A 197 -2.13 -24.62 2.02
CA TRP A 197 -1.18 -25.48 2.73
C TRP A 197 -1.16 -25.20 4.24
N ARG A 198 -0.55 -26.14 5.00
CA ARG A 198 -0.22 -26.02 6.41
C ARG A 198 1.23 -26.41 6.63
N ILE A 199 1.95 -25.62 7.41
CA ILE A 199 3.30 -25.93 7.90
C ILE A 199 3.20 -26.27 9.38
N ASP A 200 3.83 -27.38 9.79
CA ASP A 200 4.06 -27.80 11.17
C ASP A 200 5.46 -27.29 11.58
N MET A 201 5.52 -26.45 12.64
CA MET A 201 6.72 -25.73 13.08
C MET A 201 7.47 -26.48 14.18
#